data_feda886e5fefbf616a10f791d85dbbff
#
_entry.id   feda886e5fefbf616a10f791d85dbbff
#
_cell.length_a   1.000
_cell.length_b   1.000
_cell.length_c   1.000
_cell.angle_alpha   90.00
_cell.angle_beta   90.00
_cell.angle_gamma   90.00
#
_symmetry.space_group_name_H-M   'P 1'
#
loop_
_entity.id
_entity.type
_entity.pdbx_description
1 polymer ?
#
loop_
_entity_poly.entity_id
_entity_poly.type
_entity_poly.pdbx_seq_one_letter_code
_entity_poly.pdbx_strand_id
1 'polypeptide(L)'
;MMVGRNVSFKVEKKPAKPGEVVLDVKHMSVEGQNKKDAVQDVNFQVRKGEIVCITGIDGNGQTELVYGLSGLEPLKSGSIVMKGKDITNASIRQRSVAGMSHIPEDRHKHGLILDYSLEDNLVLQRYFEPQFTNKFGVLKRKEIREYSDRLIEAYDIRSGQGSATTVRSMSGGNQQKAIIAREIDKDPDLLIAVQPTRGVDIGAIEFIHKQLIEQRDAGKAVLLVSLELDEVMDVPDRILVMYEGKLVGEFKPDEVTVEELGLYMTGAKKQEV
;
A
#
# COMPACT_ATOMS: atom_id res chain seq x y z
N MET A 1 -14.28 -7.58 -28.35
CA MET A 1 -13.02 -8.33 -28.24
C MET A 1 -11.90 -7.33 -28.10
N MET A 2 -11.56 -6.92 -26.88
CA MET A 2 -10.49 -5.94 -26.60
C MET A 2 -9.28 -6.52 -25.86
N VAL A 3 -9.28 -7.81 -25.55
CA VAL A 3 -8.13 -8.46 -24.90
C VAL A 3 -7.89 -9.80 -25.58
N GLY A 4 -6.76 -9.90 -26.30
CA GLY A 4 -6.37 -11.09 -27.06
C GLY A 4 -5.67 -12.18 -26.25
N ARG A 5 -5.89 -12.24 -24.93
CA ARG A 5 -5.38 -13.30 -24.03
C ARG A 5 -6.47 -13.70 -23.05
N ASN A 6 -6.57 -15.01 -22.74
CA ASN A 6 -7.30 -15.47 -21.57
C ASN A 6 -6.61 -14.90 -20.33
N VAL A 7 -7.24 -13.95 -19.68
CA VAL A 7 -6.77 -13.37 -18.43
C VAL A 7 -7.15 -14.36 -17.32
N SER A 8 -6.17 -15.06 -16.79
CA SER A 8 -6.32 -15.81 -15.54
C SER A 8 -6.08 -14.83 -14.39
N PHE A 9 -7.13 -14.50 -13.62
CA PHE A 9 -7.00 -13.68 -12.41
C PHE A 9 -6.26 -14.41 -11.29
N LYS A 10 -6.06 -15.72 -11.43
CA LYS A 10 -5.39 -16.55 -10.42
C LYS A 10 -3.90 -16.24 -10.43
N VAL A 11 -3.44 -15.61 -9.36
CA VAL A 11 -2.03 -15.25 -9.20
C VAL A 11 -1.24 -16.47 -8.71
N GLU A 12 -0.25 -16.90 -9.49
CA GLU A 12 0.67 -17.96 -9.04
C GLU A 12 1.60 -17.39 -7.96
N LYS A 13 1.51 -17.93 -6.75
CA LYS A 13 2.38 -17.55 -5.64
C LYS A 13 2.87 -18.79 -4.88
N LYS A 14 4.09 -18.73 -4.36
CA LYS A 14 4.63 -19.75 -3.47
C LYS A 14 3.94 -19.69 -2.11
N PRO A 15 3.91 -20.78 -1.33
CA PRO A 15 3.47 -20.72 0.06
C PRO A 15 4.26 -19.65 0.83
N ALA A 16 3.56 -18.83 1.62
CA ALA A 16 4.19 -17.83 2.46
C ALA A 16 5.13 -18.48 3.49
N LYS A 17 6.18 -17.76 3.85
CA LYS A 17 7.09 -18.14 4.93
C LYS A 17 7.20 -16.96 5.91
N PRO A 18 6.17 -16.73 6.75
CA PRO A 18 6.17 -15.63 7.68
C PRO A 18 7.35 -15.71 8.64
N GLY A 19 8.10 -14.63 8.71
CA GLY A 19 9.26 -14.49 9.60
C GLY A 19 8.96 -13.64 10.83
N GLU A 20 9.90 -12.74 11.17
CA GLU A 20 9.78 -11.81 12.29
C GLU A 20 8.65 -10.80 12.08
N VAL A 21 8.07 -10.30 13.17
CA VAL A 21 7.09 -9.22 13.14
C VAL A 21 7.76 -7.92 12.69
N VAL A 22 7.24 -7.32 11.63
CA VAL A 22 7.68 -6.02 11.12
C VAL A 22 6.79 -4.91 11.65
N LEU A 23 5.47 -5.10 11.61
CA LEU A 23 4.48 -4.18 12.15
C LEU A 23 3.70 -4.86 13.27
N ASP A 24 3.62 -4.20 14.43
CA ASP A 24 2.81 -4.62 15.58
C ASP A 24 1.92 -3.45 15.99
N VAL A 25 0.62 -3.61 15.83
CA VAL A 25 -0.41 -2.61 16.14
C VAL A 25 -1.19 -3.10 17.35
N LYS A 26 -1.26 -2.26 18.40
CA LYS A 26 -1.93 -2.60 19.65
C LYS A 26 -2.90 -1.52 20.08
N HIS A 27 -4.13 -1.94 20.37
CA HIS A 27 -5.20 -1.09 20.91
C HIS A 27 -5.40 0.20 20.13
N MET A 28 -5.19 0.15 18.80
CA MET A 28 -5.24 1.31 17.95
C MET A 28 -6.67 1.81 17.78
N SER A 29 -6.87 3.08 18.14
CA SER A 29 -8.11 3.80 17.87
C SER A 29 -7.82 5.11 17.16
N VAL A 30 -8.67 5.46 16.18
CA VAL A 30 -8.56 6.70 15.41
C VAL A 30 -9.93 7.38 15.38
N GLU A 31 -9.95 8.68 15.63
CA GLU A 31 -11.17 9.49 15.61
C GLU A 31 -11.58 9.78 14.15
N GLY A 32 -12.84 9.57 13.81
CA GLY A 32 -13.40 9.91 12.50
C GLY A 32 -13.94 11.35 12.44
N GLN A 33 -14.41 11.77 11.27
CA GLN A 33 -14.85 13.15 10.98
C GLN A 33 -15.92 13.68 11.93
N ASN A 34 -16.77 12.81 12.51
CA ASN A 34 -17.88 13.19 13.39
C ASN A 34 -17.56 13.01 14.88
N LYS A 35 -16.27 12.99 15.27
CA LYS A 35 -15.82 12.70 16.64
C LYS A 35 -16.26 11.33 17.17
N LYS A 36 -16.73 10.43 16.30
CA LYS A 36 -16.92 9.02 16.60
C LYS A 36 -15.64 8.28 16.22
N ASP A 37 -15.30 7.24 16.95
CA ASP A 37 -14.15 6.42 16.63
C ASP A 37 -14.43 5.66 15.33
N ALA A 38 -13.67 6.00 14.28
CA ALA A 38 -13.70 5.30 13.01
C ALA A 38 -12.91 3.98 13.08
N VAL A 39 -11.89 3.92 13.95
CA VAL A 39 -11.14 2.71 14.29
C VAL A 39 -11.22 2.52 15.80
N GLN A 40 -11.54 1.30 16.25
CA GLN A 40 -11.87 1.01 17.64
C GLN A 40 -11.09 -0.21 18.13
N ASP A 41 -10.07 0.03 18.96
CA ASP A 41 -9.29 -1.00 19.67
C ASP A 41 -8.74 -2.12 18.76
N VAL A 42 -8.19 -1.73 17.61
CA VAL A 42 -7.69 -2.67 16.59
C VAL A 42 -6.31 -3.19 16.97
N ASN A 43 -6.16 -4.52 16.86
CA ASN A 43 -4.92 -5.24 17.16
C ASN A 43 -4.58 -6.16 16.00
N PHE A 44 -3.38 -6.06 15.43
CA PHE A 44 -2.87 -6.99 14.43
C PHE A 44 -1.37 -6.85 14.22
N GLN A 45 -0.79 -7.85 13.58
CA GLN A 45 0.62 -7.89 13.21
C GLN A 45 0.79 -8.18 11.72
N VAL A 46 1.87 -7.66 11.13
CA VAL A 46 2.33 -8.04 9.80
C VAL A 46 3.77 -8.50 9.89
N ARG A 47 4.07 -9.67 9.32
CA ARG A 47 5.39 -10.31 9.39
C ARG A 47 6.17 -10.17 8.09
N LYS A 48 7.47 -10.36 8.15
CA LYS A 48 8.30 -10.54 6.95
C LYS A 48 7.76 -11.71 6.13
N GLY A 49 7.74 -11.56 4.81
CA GLY A 49 7.38 -12.63 3.89
C GLY A 49 5.89 -13.01 3.93
N GLU A 50 5.01 -12.10 4.39
CA GLU A 50 3.57 -12.27 4.28
C GLU A 50 2.86 -11.05 3.70
N ILE A 51 1.74 -11.28 3.03
CA ILE A 51 0.75 -10.28 2.66
C ILE A 51 -0.46 -10.46 3.57
N VAL A 52 -0.73 -9.46 4.40
CA VAL A 52 -1.97 -9.37 5.20
C VAL A 52 -2.92 -8.42 4.48
N CYS A 53 -4.13 -8.85 4.20
CA CYS A 53 -5.16 -8.00 3.61
C CYS A 53 -6.17 -7.58 4.68
N ILE A 54 -6.48 -6.29 4.74
CA ILE A 54 -7.65 -5.77 5.46
C ILE A 54 -8.73 -5.49 4.44
N THR A 55 -9.91 -6.08 4.63
CA THR A 55 -11.07 -5.93 3.76
C THR A 55 -12.33 -5.59 4.56
N GLY A 56 -13.39 -5.24 3.87
CA GLY A 56 -14.68 -4.86 4.45
C GLY A 56 -15.51 -4.06 3.46
N ILE A 57 -16.68 -3.61 3.83
CA ILE A 57 -17.46 -2.65 3.04
C ILE A 57 -16.82 -1.27 3.18
N ASP A 58 -16.80 -0.50 2.10
CA ASP A 58 -16.25 0.86 2.10
C ASP A 58 -16.86 1.73 3.22
N GLY A 59 -16.01 2.53 3.88
CA GLY A 59 -16.42 3.38 4.98
C GLY A 59 -16.47 2.72 6.37
N ASN A 60 -15.96 1.51 6.51
CA ASN A 60 -15.89 0.81 7.80
C ASN A 60 -14.63 1.15 8.64
N GLY A 61 -13.85 2.18 8.25
CA GLY A 61 -12.68 2.66 9.00
C GLY A 61 -11.34 2.29 8.37
N GLN A 62 -11.32 1.65 7.20
CA GLN A 62 -10.08 1.25 6.52
C GLN A 62 -9.19 2.46 6.19
N THR A 63 -9.78 3.55 5.72
CA THR A 63 -9.08 4.79 5.37
C THR A 63 -8.44 5.41 6.62
N GLU A 64 -9.20 5.54 7.71
CA GLU A 64 -8.72 6.11 8.98
C GLU A 64 -7.65 5.21 9.62
N LEU A 65 -7.78 3.90 9.51
CA LEU A 65 -6.74 2.96 9.93
C LEU A 65 -5.42 3.24 9.20
N VAL A 66 -5.46 3.35 7.87
CA VAL A 66 -4.26 3.65 7.07
C VAL A 66 -3.71 5.04 7.38
N TYR A 67 -4.55 6.04 7.59
CA TYR A 67 -4.10 7.39 7.95
C TYR A 67 -3.40 7.40 9.31
N GLY A 68 -3.91 6.68 10.30
CA GLY A 68 -3.22 6.48 11.56
C GLY A 68 -1.89 5.75 11.41
N LEU A 69 -1.85 4.66 10.63
CA LEU A 69 -0.62 3.90 10.36
C LEU A 69 0.44 4.73 9.62
N SER A 70 0.04 5.53 8.65
CA SER A 70 0.95 6.36 7.87
C SER A 70 1.34 7.67 8.55
N GLY A 71 0.62 8.07 9.61
CA GLY A 71 0.84 9.33 10.34
C GLY A 71 0.18 10.53 9.68
N LEU A 72 -0.79 10.32 8.79
CA LEU A 72 -1.66 11.36 8.21
C LEU A 72 -2.68 11.86 9.23
N GLU A 73 -3.13 10.98 10.12
CA GLU A 73 -4.01 11.31 11.26
C GLU A 73 -3.36 10.82 12.56
N PRO A 74 -3.52 11.56 13.67
CA PRO A 74 -3.04 11.13 14.97
C PRO A 74 -3.87 9.95 15.51
N LEU A 75 -3.26 9.09 16.31
CA LEU A 75 -4.01 8.09 17.06
C LEU A 75 -4.74 8.75 18.23
N LYS A 76 -5.96 8.29 18.51
CA LYS A 76 -6.67 8.59 19.77
C LYS A 76 -6.09 7.78 20.93
N SER A 77 -5.76 6.51 20.68
CA SER A 77 -5.13 5.60 21.64
C SER A 77 -4.38 4.47 20.92
N GLY A 78 -3.61 3.71 21.67
CA GLY A 78 -2.88 2.56 21.18
C GLY A 78 -1.44 2.88 20.78
N SER A 79 -0.78 1.91 20.17
CA SER A 79 0.62 2.03 19.77
C SER A 79 0.90 1.32 18.43
N ILE A 80 1.88 1.83 17.72
CA ILE A 80 2.41 1.27 16.47
C ILE A 80 3.89 1.03 16.67
N VAL A 81 4.30 -0.23 16.59
CA VAL A 81 5.70 -0.64 16.69
C VAL A 81 6.15 -1.21 15.36
N MET A 82 7.23 -0.69 14.83
CA MET A 82 7.84 -1.18 13.58
C MET A 82 9.27 -1.67 13.85
N LYS A 83 9.53 -2.95 13.55
CA LYS A 83 10.83 -3.60 13.80
C LYS A 83 11.33 -3.38 15.25
N GLY A 84 10.43 -3.50 16.23
CA GLY A 84 10.72 -3.29 17.65
C GLY A 84 10.86 -1.84 18.10
N LYS A 85 10.72 -0.86 17.18
CA LYS A 85 10.78 0.56 17.49
C LYS A 85 9.38 1.17 17.51
N ASP A 86 9.03 1.87 18.56
CA ASP A 86 7.80 2.65 18.66
C ASP A 86 7.84 3.82 17.67
N ILE A 87 6.85 3.86 16.76
CA ILE A 87 6.65 4.91 15.76
C ILE A 87 5.31 5.61 15.91
N THR A 88 4.60 5.40 17.02
CA THR A 88 3.25 5.92 17.26
C THR A 88 3.14 7.42 16.99
N ASN A 89 4.09 8.19 17.50
CA ASN A 89 4.14 9.65 17.33
C ASN A 89 5.16 10.12 16.29
N ALA A 90 5.70 9.20 15.48
CA ALA A 90 6.66 9.55 14.45
C ALA A 90 5.97 10.30 13.30
N SER A 91 6.63 11.33 12.77
CA SER A 91 6.16 12.03 11.58
C SER A 91 6.17 11.14 10.34
N ILE A 92 5.43 11.50 9.30
CA ILE A 92 5.39 10.79 8.00
C ILE A 92 6.81 10.52 7.47
N ARG A 93 7.68 11.54 7.50
CA ARG A 93 9.08 11.40 7.08
C ARG A 93 9.85 10.40 7.94
N GLN A 94 9.68 10.43 9.24
CA GLN A 94 10.35 9.48 10.15
C GLN A 94 9.89 8.04 9.91
N ARG A 95 8.59 7.82 9.65
CA ARG A 95 8.04 6.50 9.27
C ARG A 95 8.61 6.03 7.94
N SER A 96 8.68 6.90 6.93
CA SER A 96 9.28 6.58 5.63
C SER A 96 10.77 6.22 5.75
N VAL A 97 11.56 7.00 6.50
CA VAL A 97 12.99 6.73 6.75
C VAL A 97 13.17 5.45 7.58
N ALA A 98 12.22 5.09 8.44
CA ALA A 98 12.24 3.82 9.18
C ALA A 98 11.95 2.59 8.31
N GLY A 99 11.62 2.77 7.03
CA GLY A 99 11.39 1.69 6.07
C GLY A 99 9.90 1.42 5.76
N MET A 100 9.01 2.38 6.02
CA MET A 100 7.60 2.29 5.62
C MET A 100 7.40 2.95 4.26
N SER A 101 6.73 2.25 3.33
CA SER A 101 6.24 2.79 2.07
C SER A 101 4.72 2.72 2.02
N HIS A 102 4.09 3.67 1.32
CA HIS A 102 2.64 3.76 1.23
C HIS A 102 2.18 4.06 -0.21
N ILE A 103 1.47 3.11 -0.81
CA ILE A 103 0.73 3.29 -2.06
C ILE A 103 -0.68 3.72 -1.66
N PRO A 104 -1.07 5.00 -1.87
CA PRO A 104 -2.35 5.51 -1.40
C PRO A 104 -3.52 5.10 -2.29
N GLU A 105 -4.72 5.08 -1.73
CA GLU A 105 -5.97 4.83 -2.44
C GLU A 105 -6.24 5.86 -3.54
N ASP A 106 -6.13 7.14 -3.20
CA ASP A 106 -6.29 8.25 -4.14
C ASP A 106 -4.93 8.74 -4.63
N ARG A 107 -4.58 8.29 -5.85
CA ARG A 107 -3.31 8.65 -6.50
C ARG A 107 -3.17 10.14 -6.79
N HIS A 108 -4.28 10.87 -6.97
CA HIS A 108 -4.26 12.30 -7.30
C HIS A 108 -4.21 13.19 -6.06
N LYS A 109 -4.82 12.74 -4.96
CA LYS A 109 -4.84 13.48 -3.70
C LYS A 109 -3.57 13.28 -2.88
N HIS A 110 -3.07 12.04 -2.84
CA HIS A 110 -1.98 11.65 -1.95
C HIS A 110 -0.77 11.00 -2.66
N GLY A 111 -0.93 10.58 -3.91
CA GLY A 111 0.10 9.83 -4.62
C GLY A 111 1.03 10.69 -5.46
N LEU A 112 0.49 11.65 -6.22
CA LEU A 112 1.21 12.38 -7.27
C LEU A 112 0.89 13.87 -7.24
N ILE A 113 1.85 14.69 -7.65
CA ILE A 113 1.62 16.09 -8.00
C ILE A 113 1.45 16.14 -9.52
N LEU A 114 0.20 16.24 -9.98
CA LEU A 114 -0.16 16.06 -11.38
C LEU A 114 0.54 17.01 -12.36
N ASP A 115 0.80 18.26 -11.93
CA ASP A 115 1.43 19.29 -12.77
C ASP A 115 2.96 19.25 -12.76
N TYR A 116 3.55 18.33 -11.96
CA TYR A 116 4.99 18.11 -11.95
C TYR A 116 5.39 17.06 -13.00
N SER A 117 6.68 17.08 -13.35
CA SER A 117 7.28 16.03 -14.20
C SER A 117 7.26 14.67 -13.50
N LEU A 118 7.40 13.62 -14.30
CA LEU A 118 7.54 12.26 -13.78
C LEU A 118 8.81 12.14 -12.91
N GLU A 119 9.95 12.74 -13.34
CA GLU A 119 11.19 12.73 -12.57
C GLU A 119 11.03 13.41 -11.20
N ASP A 120 10.30 14.54 -11.10
CA ASP A 120 10.05 15.21 -9.84
C ASP A 120 9.14 14.38 -8.92
N ASN A 121 8.13 13.69 -9.48
CA ASN A 121 7.26 12.80 -8.72
C ASN A 121 7.98 11.55 -8.21
N LEU A 122 8.91 10.98 -8.98
CA LEU A 122 9.65 9.78 -8.59
C LEU A 122 10.60 10.05 -7.41
N VAL A 123 11.13 11.27 -7.26
CA VAL A 123 12.00 11.65 -6.13
C VAL A 123 11.29 12.42 -5.03
N LEU A 124 9.98 12.67 -5.15
CA LEU A 124 9.21 13.58 -4.29
C LEU A 124 9.40 13.33 -2.79
N GLN A 125 9.52 12.07 -2.38
CA GLN A 125 9.68 11.69 -0.98
C GLN A 125 11.15 11.54 -0.55
N ARG A 126 12.09 11.61 -1.49
CA ARG A 126 13.53 11.34 -1.30
C ARG A 126 14.43 12.49 -1.76
N TYR A 127 13.87 13.61 -2.23
CA TYR A 127 14.62 14.74 -2.77
C TYR A 127 15.73 15.24 -1.85
N PHE A 128 15.58 15.05 -0.54
CA PHE A 128 16.54 15.48 0.48
C PHE A 128 17.74 14.55 0.63
N GLU A 129 17.71 13.36 0.02
CA GLU A 129 18.82 12.41 0.10
C GLU A 129 20.06 12.92 -0.63
N PRO A 130 21.29 12.59 -0.13
CA PRO A 130 22.53 13.08 -0.73
C PRO A 130 22.71 12.73 -2.21
N GLN A 131 22.06 11.68 -2.70
CA GLN A 131 22.09 11.32 -4.11
C GLN A 131 21.34 12.33 -4.98
N PHE A 132 20.28 12.99 -4.47
CA PHE A 132 19.44 13.91 -5.22
C PHE A 132 19.67 15.38 -4.89
N THR A 133 20.31 15.67 -3.77
CA THR A 133 20.54 17.04 -3.30
C THR A 133 21.97 17.21 -2.83
N ASN A 134 22.58 18.35 -3.17
CA ASN A 134 23.90 18.70 -2.67
C ASN A 134 23.85 19.32 -1.26
N LYS A 135 25.02 19.57 -0.66
CA LYS A 135 25.12 20.15 0.70
C LYS A 135 24.50 21.56 0.85
N PHE A 136 24.21 22.23 -0.25
CA PHE A 136 23.59 23.56 -0.27
C PHE A 136 22.08 23.50 -0.54
N GLY A 137 21.47 22.32 -0.61
CA GLY A 137 20.04 22.13 -0.87
C GLY A 137 19.66 22.22 -2.35
N VAL A 138 20.64 22.25 -3.27
CA VAL A 138 20.37 22.32 -4.72
C VAL A 138 20.17 20.91 -5.28
N LEU A 139 19.08 20.71 -6.01
CA LEU A 139 18.75 19.44 -6.64
C LEU A 139 19.74 19.10 -7.77
N LYS A 140 20.19 17.86 -7.78
CA LYS A 140 21.08 17.28 -8.78
C LYS A 140 20.22 16.73 -9.95
N ARG A 141 19.90 17.60 -10.89
CA ARG A 141 18.94 17.29 -11.97
C ARG A 141 19.39 16.13 -12.87
N LYS A 142 20.68 15.96 -13.09
CA LYS A 142 21.21 14.85 -13.90
C LYS A 142 20.97 13.52 -13.20
N GLU A 143 21.33 13.42 -11.93
CA GLU A 143 21.18 12.22 -11.12
C GLU A 143 19.69 11.84 -10.92
N ILE A 144 18.81 12.84 -10.77
CA ILE A 144 17.36 12.64 -10.70
C ILE A 144 16.85 12.04 -12.01
N ARG A 145 17.30 12.56 -13.16
CA ARG A 145 16.90 12.05 -14.47
C ARG A 145 17.37 10.63 -14.71
N GLU A 146 18.64 10.34 -14.48
CA GLU A 146 19.21 8.99 -14.61
C GLU A 146 18.49 7.97 -13.71
N TYR A 147 18.19 8.36 -12.47
CA TYR A 147 17.40 7.56 -11.54
C TYR A 147 15.99 7.32 -12.09
N SER A 148 15.33 8.35 -12.60
CA SER A 148 13.97 8.26 -13.11
C SER A 148 13.87 7.42 -14.39
N ASP A 149 14.83 7.56 -15.30
CA ASP A 149 14.89 6.79 -16.54
C ASP A 149 15.08 5.30 -16.24
N ARG A 150 15.89 4.95 -15.23
CA ARG A 150 16.04 3.57 -14.74
C ARG A 150 14.71 3.01 -14.22
N LEU A 151 13.94 3.79 -13.44
CA LEU A 151 12.63 3.33 -12.94
C LEU A 151 11.59 3.21 -14.06
N ILE A 152 11.60 4.12 -15.02
CA ILE A 152 10.72 4.08 -16.19
C ILE A 152 10.91 2.76 -16.94
N GLU A 153 12.16 2.37 -17.18
CA GLU A 153 12.50 1.12 -17.84
C GLU A 153 12.15 -0.11 -16.98
N ALA A 154 12.56 -0.12 -15.71
CA ALA A 154 12.38 -1.27 -14.82
C ALA A 154 10.89 -1.60 -14.56
N TYR A 155 10.02 -0.59 -14.52
CA TYR A 155 8.59 -0.75 -14.23
C TYR A 155 7.69 -0.60 -15.47
N ASP A 156 8.26 -0.57 -16.67
CA ASP A 156 7.51 -0.38 -17.94
C ASP A 156 6.52 0.80 -17.86
N ILE A 157 7.01 1.96 -17.42
CA ILE A 157 6.19 3.16 -17.32
C ILE A 157 6.16 3.85 -18.69
N ARG A 158 4.98 3.93 -19.30
CA ARG A 158 4.84 4.60 -20.60
C ARG A 158 4.59 6.08 -20.40
N SER A 159 5.49 6.89 -20.94
CA SER A 159 5.47 8.35 -20.85
C SER A 159 5.85 8.96 -22.21
N GLY A 160 5.17 10.02 -22.62
CA GLY A 160 5.33 10.59 -23.98
C GLY A 160 6.67 11.30 -24.20
N GLN A 161 7.30 11.80 -23.12
CA GLN A 161 8.55 12.56 -23.16
C GLN A 161 9.57 12.02 -22.13
N GLY A 162 9.56 10.71 -21.86
CA GLY A 162 10.40 10.10 -20.85
C GLY A 162 10.14 10.68 -19.45
N SER A 163 11.20 10.86 -18.67
CA SER A 163 11.12 11.39 -17.31
C SER A 163 10.65 12.84 -17.20
N ALA A 164 10.72 13.61 -18.29
CA ALA A 164 10.22 14.99 -18.35
C ALA A 164 8.69 15.10 -18.57
N THR A 165 7.99 13.98 -18.80
CA THR A 165 6.54 13.97 -19.03
C THR A 165 5.80 14.53 -17.82
N THR A 166 4.88 15.48 -18.03
CA THR A 166 3.96 15.95 -17.00
C THR A 166 3.00 14.82 -16.63
N VAL A 167 2.92 14.46 -15.37
CA VAL A 167 2.17 13.29 -14.90
C VAL A 167 0.68 13.37 -15.22
N ARG A 168 0.08 14.56 -15.28
CA ARG A 168 -1.31 14.78 -15.69
C ARG A 168 -1.63 14.21 -17.08
N SER A 169 -0.66 14.16 -17.99
CA SER A 169 -0.85 13.65 -19.36
C SER A 169 -0.74 12.13 -19.46
N MET A 170 -0.39 11.44 -18.40
CA MET A 170 -0.22 9.99 -18.37
C MET A 170 -1.55 9.27 -18.11
N SER A 171 -1.69 8.04 -18.61
CA SER A 171 -2.83 7.18 -18.27
C SER A 171 -2.82 6.78 -16.79
N GLY A 172 -4.00 6.47 -16.23
CA GLY A 172 -4.14 6.05 -14.84
C GLY A 172 -3.25 4.85 -14.47
N GLY A 173 -3.13 3.87 -15.35
CA GLY A 173 -2.25 2.71 -15.15
C GLY A 173 -0.76 3.10 -15.08
N ASN A 174 -0.29 4.03 -15.92
CA ASN A 174 1.10 4.49 -15.86
C ASN A 174 1.35 5.41 -14.66
N GLN A 175 0.38 6.22 -14.24
CA GLN A 175 0.44 6.96 -12.98
C GLN A 175 0.59 6.02 -11.78
N GLN A 176 -0.18 4.93 -11.77
CA GLN A 176 -0.10 3.91 -10.71
C GLN A 176 1.24 3.18 -10.73
N LYS A 177 1.75 2.80 -11.90
CA LYS A 177 3.10 2.22 -12.05
C LYS A 177 4.19 3.16 -11.50
N ALA A 178 4.06 4.48 -11.72
CA ALA A 178 5.01 5.46 -11.20
C ALA A 178 5.00 5.52 -9.66
N ILE A 179 3.82 5.48 -9.04
CA ILE A 179 3.71 5.40 -7.57
C ILE A 179 4.36 4.12 -7.05
N ILE A 180 4.02 2.97 -7.65
CA ILE A 180 4.55 1.67 -7.25
C ILE A 180 6.07 1.63 -7.39
N ALA A 181 6.61 2.10 -8.52
CA ALA A 181 8.05 2.18 -8.75
C ALA A 181 8.73 3.01 -7.65
N ARG A 182 8.20 4.20 -7.34
CA ARG A 182 8.73 5.07 -6.29
C ARG A 182 8.70 4.41 -4.92
N GLU A 183 7.59 3.77 -4.57
CA GLU A 183 7.41 3.20 -3.24
C GLU A 183 8.22 1.91 -3.03
N ILE A 184 8.35 1.07 -4.06
CA ILE A 184 9.12 -0.18 -4.00
C ILE A 184 10.62 0.06 -4.10
N ASP A 185 11.08 1.00 -4.94
CA ASP A 185 12.52 1.29 -5.10
C ASP A 185 13.18 1.87 -3.84
N LYS A 186 12.37 2.32 -2.87
CA LYS A 186 12.87 2.67 -1.53
C LYS A 186 13.36 1.47 -0.73
N ASP A 187 13.14 0.25 -1.22
CA ASP A 187 13.42 -1.02 -0.55
C ASP A 187 12.80 -1.10 0.86
N PRO A 188 11.48 -0.91 0.99
CA PRO A 188 10.83 -0.82 2.30
C PRO A 188 10.86 -2.15 3.05
N ASP A 189 10.85 -2.08 4.39
CA ASP A 189 10.57 -3.22 5.24
C ASP A 189 9.06 -3.52 5.32
N LEU A 190 8.24 -2.46 5.25
CA LEU A 190 6.78 -2.52 5.23
C LEU A 190 6.22 -1.74 4.04
N LEU A 191 5.48 -2.41 3.18
CA LEU A 191 4.71 -1.80 2.09
C LEU A 191 3.23 -1.81 2.46
N ILE A 192 2.62 -0.63 2.62
CA ILE A 192 1.18 -0.46 2.75
C ILE A 192 0.62 -0.14 1.36
N ALA A 193 -0.27 -0.98 0.84
CA ALA A 193 -0.89 -0.80 -0.47
C ALA A 193 -2.42 -0.70 -0.31
N VAL A 194 -2.99 0.46 -0.61
CA VAL A 194 -4.42 0.72 -0.42
C VAL A 194 -5.11 0.79 -1.76
N GLN A 195 -6.02 -0.15 -2.02
CA GLN A 195 -6.75 -0.30 -3.28
C GLN A 195 -5.85 -0.09 -4.52
N PRO A 196 -4.69 -0.78 -4.59
CA PRO A 196 -3.65 -0.46 -5.56
C PRO A 196 -4.10 -0.70 -7.01
N THR A 197 -5.14 -1.50 -7.21
CA THR A 197 -5.70 -1.87 -8.53
C THR A 197 -6.91 -1.05 -8.94
N ARG A 198 -7.38 -0.13 -8.06
CA ARG A 198 -8.59 0.65 -8.32
C ARG A 198 -8.45 1.56 -9.55
N GLY A 199 -9.36 1.36 -10.51
CA GLY A 199 -9.47 2.22 -11.70
C GLY A 199 -8.29 2.14 -12.66
N VAL A 200 -7.65 0.98 -12.75
CA VAL A 200 -6.62 0.67 -13.76
C VAL A 200 -7.07 -0.46 -14.67
N ASP A 201 -6.40 -0.63 -15.80
CA ASP A 201 -6.68 -1.71 -16.74
C ASP A 201 -6.13 -3.07 -16.25
N ILE A 202 -6.61 -4.16 -16.86
CA ILE A 202 -6.27 -5.54 -16.49
C ILE A 202 -4.76 -5.79 -16.52
N GLY A 203 -4.04 -5.27 -17.51
CA GLY A 203 -2.59 -5.45 -17.61
C GLY A 203 -1.85 -4.77 -16.44
N ALA A 204 -2.37 -3.63 -15.97
CA ALA A 204 -1.84 -2.97 -14.78
C ALA A 204 -2.18 -3.75 -13.50
N ILE A 205 -3.36 -4.39 -13.39
CA ILE A 205 -3.73 -5.25 -12.26
C ILE A 205 -2.73 -6.41 -12.13
N GLU A 206 -2.50 -7.16 -13.20
CA GLU A 206 -1.54 -8.28 -13.21
C GLU A 206 -0.13 -7.82 -12.77
N PHE A 207 0.32 -6.68 -13.31
CA PHE A 207 1.60 -6.09 -12.93
C PHE A 207 1.65 -5.76 -11.44
N ILE A 208 0.61 -5.12 -10.88
CA ILE A 208 0.53 -4.72 -9.48
C ILE A 208 0.56 -5.93 -8.56
N HIS A 209 -0.26 -6.94 -8.82
CA HIS A 209 -0.28 -8.18 -8.04
C HIS A 209 1.10 -8.85 -8.04
N LYS A 210 1.75 -8.93 -9.21
CA LYS A 210 3.10 -9.46 -9.32
C LYS A 210 4.08 -8.68 -8.44
N GLN A 211 4.03 -7.34 -8.47
CA GLN A 211 4.91 -6.52 -7.64
C GLN A 211 4.70 -6.76 -6.13
N LEU A 212 3.45 -6.85 -5.67
CA LEU A 212 3.16 -7.15 -4.25
C LEU A 212 3.70 -8.52 -3.83
N ILE A 213 3.55 -9.54 -4.68
CA ILE A 213 4.06 -10.89 -4.42
C ILE A 213 5.59 -10.92 -4.43
N GLU A 214 6.23 -10.22 -5.38
CA GLU A 214 7.70 -10.10 -5.42
C GLU A 214 8.24 -9.45 -4.15
N GLN A 215 7.57 -8.42 -3.61
CA GLN A 215 7.96 -7.83 -2.33
C GLN A 215 7.83 -8.84 -1.17
N ARG A 216 6.71 -9.56 -1.09
CA ARG A 216 6.54 -10.64 -0.11
C ARG A 216 7.63 -11.71 -0.23
N ASP A 217 7.89 -12.20 -1.44
CA ASP A 217 8.88 -13.26 -1.71
C ASP A 217 10.31 -12.79 -1.44
N ALA A 218 10.58 -11.49 -1.54
CA ALA A 218 11.82 -10.85 -1.11
C ALA A 218 11.94 -10.70 0.42
N GLY A 219 10.95 -11.18 1.18
CA GLY A 219 10.94 -11.13 2.65
C GLY A 219 10.46 -9.81 3.23
N LYS A 220 9.77 -8.98 2.44
CA LYS A 220 9.14 -7.74 2.93
C LYS A 220 7.79 -8.05 3.58
N ALA A 221 7.34 -7.19 4.49
CA ALA A 221 5.98 -7.21 5.02
C ALA A 221 5.08 -6.38 4.11
N VAL A 222 3.91 -6.91 3.74
CA VAL A 222 2.94 -6.20 2.90
C VAL A 222 1.61 -6.13 3.63
N LEU A 223 1.10 -4.93 3.83
CA LEU A 223 -0.27 -4.67 4.28
C LEU A 223 -1.08 -4.20 3.07
N LEU A 224 -1.95 -5.06 2.58
CA LEU A 224 -2.90 -4.74 1.52
C LEU A 224 -4.21 -4.27 2.14
N VAL A 225 -4.81 -3.21 1.64
CA VAL A 225 -6.20 -2.85 1.92
C VAL A 225 -6.95 -2.91 0.59
N SER A 226 -7.90 -3.82 0.48
CA SER A 226 -8.65 -4.03 -0.76
C SER A 226 -10.14 -4.29 -0.50
N LEU A 227 -10.97 -3.79 -1.41
CA LEU A 227 -12.42 -4.01 -1.45
C LEU A 227 -12.81 -4.92 -2.62
N GLU A 228 -11.86 -5.25 -3.50
CA GLU A 228 -12.06 -6.12 -4.66
C GLU A 228 -11.95 -7.59 -4.23
N LEU A 229 -13.07 -8.33 -4.25
CA LEU A 229 -13.12 -9.69 -3.71
C LEU A 229 -12.12 -10.64 -4.39
N ASP A 230 -11.91 -10.52 -5.69
CA ASP A 230 -10.93 -11.34 -6.42
C ASP A 230 -9.50 -11.09 -5.89
N GLU A 231 -9.13 -9.82 -5.65
CA GLU A 231 -7.84 -9.45 -5.06
C GLU A 231 -7.71 -9.97 -3.62
N VAL A 232 -8.79 -9.85 -2.82
CA VAL A 232 -8.84 -10.31 -1.43
C VAL A 232 -8.68 -11.83 -1.32
N MET A 233 -9.19 -12.60 -2.27
CA MET A 233 -9.11 -14.07 -2.24
C MET A 233 -7.81 -14.61 -2.84
N ASP A 234 -7.20 -13.91 -3.80
CA ASP A 234 -6.08 -14.44 -4.57
C ASP A 234 -4.70 -13.95 -4.10
N VAL A 235 -4.58 -12.70 -3.62
CA VAL A 235 -3.28 -12.08 -3.37
C VAL A 235 -2.75 -12.32 -1.96
N PRO A 236 -3.51 -12.13 -0.87
CA PRO A 236 -2.99 -12.18 0.49
C PRO A 236 -2.73 -13.62 0.97
N ASP A 237 -1.96 -13.72 2.02
CA ASP A 237 -1.72 -14.96 2.77
C ASP A 237 -2.65 -15.03 3.99
N ARG A 238 -3.15 -13.87 4.46
CA ARG A 238 -4.07 -13.73 5.58
C ARG A 238 -5.01 -12.56 5.35
N ILE A 239 -6.29 -12.76 5.69
CA ILE A 239 -7.38 -11.79 5.52
C ILE A 239 -7.88 -11.37 6.89
N LEU A 240 -7.94 -10.08 7.14
CA LEU A 240 -8.59 -9.45 8.28
C LEU A 240 -9.83 -8.72 7.79
N VAL A 241 -10.99 -8.98 8.40
CA VAL A 241 -12.25 -8.33 8.03
C VAL A 241 -12.55 -7.21 8.99
N MET A 242 -12.80 -6.01 8.43
CA MET A 242 -13.14 -4.82 9.18
C MET A 242 -14.63 -4.49 9.05
N TYR A 243 -15.28 -4.28 10.18
CA TYR A 243 -16.67 -3.85 10.26
C TYR A 243 -16.86 -2.86 11.41
N GLU A 244 -17.48 -1.70 11.13
CA GLU A 244 -17.72 -0.61 12.10
C GLU A 244 -16.50 -0.25 12.94
N GLY A 245 -15.33 -0.14 12.30
CA GLY A 245 -14.08 0.25 12.96
C GLY A 245 -13.35 -0.86 13.73
N LYS A 246 -13.85 -2.09 13.70
CA LYS A 246 -13.27 -3.24 14.43
C LYS A 246 -12.84 -4.34 13.48
N LEU A 247 -11.82 -5.10 13.84
CA LEU A 247 -11.55 -6.38 13.20
C LEU A 247 -12.52 -7.42 13.76
N VAL A 248 -13.28 -8.06 12.87
CA VAL A 248 -14.36 -8.98 13.22
C VAL A 248 -14.16 -10.40 12.69
N GLY A 249 -13.04 -10.65 12.04
CA GLY A 249 -12.65 -11.97 11.55
C GLY A 249 -11.23 -11.99 11.01
N GLU A 250 -10.56 -13.14 11.16
CA GLU A 250 -9.26 -13.44 10.60
C GLU A 250 -9.30 -14.81 9.91
N PHE A 251 -8.83 -14.87 8.65
CA PHE A 251 -8.91 -16.07 7.81
C PHE A 251 -7.67 -16.24 6.95
N LYS A 252 -7.42 -17.48 6.51
CA LYS A 252 -6.62 -17.71 5.30
C LYS A 252 -7.55 -17.79 4.09
N PRO A 253 -7.10 -17.37 2.90
CA PRO A 253 -7.94 -17.40 1.70
C PRO A 253 -8.52 -18.77 1.35
N ASP A 254 -7.83 -19.86 1.69
CA ASP A 254 -8.25 -21.25 1.46
C ASP A 254 -9.18 -21.81 2.54
N GLU A 255 -9.39 -21.09 3.64
CA GLU A 255 -10.22 -21.48 4.78
C GLU A 255 -11.59 -20.77 4.82
N VAL A 256 -11.85 -19.83 3.90
CA VAL A 256 -13.07 -19.03 3.87
C VAL A 256 -13.65 -18.93 2.46
N THR A 257 -14.98 -18.91 2.32
CA THR A 257 -15.64 -18.63 1.05
C THR A 257 -15.98 -17.14 0.91
N VAL A 258 -16.23 -16.69 -0.33
CA VAL A 258 -16.68 -15.30 -0.60
C VAL A 258 -17.98 -14.98 0.12
N GLU A 259 -18.92 -15.95 0.16
CA GLU A 259 -20.20 -15.81 0.84
C GLU A 259 -20.02 -15.67 2.36
N GLU A 260 -19.13 -16.47 2.93
CA GLU A 260 -18.83 -16.41 4.36
C GLU A 260 -18.14 -15.07 4.70
N LEU A 261 -17.14 -14.66 3.90
CA LEU A 261 -16.48 -13.37 4.05
C LEU A 261 -17.49 -12.22 4.04
N GLY A 262 -18.49 -12.28 3.14
CA GLY A 262 -19.58 -11.31 3.05
C GLY A 262 -20.41 -11.20 4.34
N LEU A 263 -20.62 -12.30 5.07
CA LEU A 263 -21.33 -12.27 6.35
C LEU A 263 -20.56 -11.50 7.44
N TYR A 264 -19.22 -11.62 7.46
CA TYR A 264 -18.37 -10.83 8.36
C TYR A 264 -18.31 -9.37 7.94
N MET A 265 -18.18 -9.09 6.64
CA MET A 265 -18.16 -7.72 6.10
C MET A 265 -19.44 -6.94 6.38
N THR A 266 -20.58 -7.62 6.48
CA THR A 266 -21.90 -7.02 6.82
C THR A 266 -22.21 -7.02 8.33
N GLY A 267 -21.32 -7.59 9.15
CA GLY A 267 -21.52 -7.71 10.60
C GLY A 267 -22.54 -8.77 11.02
N ALA A 268 -23.06 -9.60 10.09
CA ALA A 268 -23.95 -10.72 10.38
C ALA A 268 -23.25 -11.84 11.16
N LYS A 269 -21.93 -11.98 10.99
CA LYS A 269 -21.06 -12.82 11.81
C LYS A 269 -19.93 -11.99 12.41
N LYS A 270 -19.43 -12.40 13.58
CA LYS A 270 -18.27 -11.80 14.25
C LYS A 270 -17.47 -12.92 14.91
N GLN A 271 -16.15 -12.78 14.89
CA GLN A 271 -15.19 -13.60 15.62
C GLN A 271 -14.40 -12.66 16.53
N GLU A 272 -14.05 -13.07 17.72
CA GLU A 272 -13.07 -12.33 18.53
C GLU A 272 -11.67 -12.51 17.89
N VAL A 273 -11.05 -11.41 17.49
CA VAL A 273 -9.74 -11.35 16.82
C VAL A 273 -8.72 -10.70 17.75
#